data_4264b5f5923e6870412f9d8b5943b5c8
#
_entry.id   4264b5f5923e6870412f9d8b5943b5c8
#
_cell.length_a   1.000
_cell.length_b   1.000
_cell.length_c   1.000
_cell.angle_alpha   90.00
_cell.angle_beta   90.00
_cell.angle_gamma   90.00
#
_symmetry.space_group_name_H-M   'P 1'
#
loop_
_entity.id
_entity.type
_entity.pdbx_description
1 polymer ?
#
loop_
_entity_poly.entity_id
_entity_poly.type
_entity_poly.pdbx_seq_one_letter_code
_entity_poly.pdbx_strand_id
1 'polypeptide(L)'
;MLSIRWDWGQYGDLQLGDYEKARLWIERIEEMSQEGGFLEGGARGQGGEARARNSVPLLKARYIVETEEWMVLPVTEESSNNELLATALSAAHTGDQQALRDAETSLRERSSGEGEGTGIMANEVSALLHAGMGHADVAKRFMDEAVETIEAMAPPRGSASPIKPVYELYGEILLDLGEPEEAVEKFEKSLERMPNRPRSLLGLGRASAMVGDRDKALEAYTNLTRVWAGRDSFDGYKEAMSYIHSTENN
;
A
#
# COMPACT_ATOMS: atom_id res chain seq x y z
N MET A 1 -20.78 -4.81 -11.32
CA MET A 1 -19.90 -5.96 -11.65
C MET A 1 -18.64 -5.59 -12.46
N LEU A 2 -18.65 -4.56 -13.34
CA LEU A 2 -17.49 -4.15 -14.17
C LEU A 2 -16.39 -3.42 -13.37
N SER A 3 -16.73 -2.57 -12.41
CA SER A 3 -15.74 -1.83 -11.57
C SER A 3 -14.84 -2.77 -10.74
N ILE A 4 -15.35 -3.90 -10.30
CA ILE A 4 -14.58 -4.93 -9.57
C ILE A 4 -13.48 -5.54 -10.46
N ARG A 5 -13.70 -5.65 -11.78
CA ARG A 5 -12.72 -6.24 -12.70
C ARG A 5 -11.49 -5.36 -12.91
N TRP A 6 -11.65 -4.05 -12.93
CA TRP A 6 -10.52 -3.10 -13.10
C TRP A 6 -9.67 -3.00 -11.85
N ASP A 7 -10.34 -2.87 -10.72
CA ASP A 7 -9.71 -2.81 -9.41
C ASP A 7 -8.86 -4.06 -9.14
N TRP A 8 -9.42 -5.25 -9.36
CA TRP A 8 -8.69 -6.51 -9.16
C TRP A 8 -7.63 -6.76 -10.24
N GLY A 9 -7.89 -6.34 -11.50
CA GLY A 9 -6.92 -6.47 -12.60
C GLY A 9 -5.67 -5.67 -12.32
N GLN A 10 -5.81 -4.38 -12.03
CA GLN A 10 -4.66 -3.54 -11.67
C GLN A 10 -3.94 -4.05 -10.42
N TYR A 11 -4.71 -4.38 -9.37
CA TYR A 11 -4.11 -4.89 -8.14
C TYR A 11 -3.28 -6.16 -8.39
N GLY A 12 -3.81 -7.12 -9.15
CA GLY A 12 -3.09 -8.34 -9.49
C GLY A 12 -1.80 -8.06 -10.27
N ASP A 13 -1.85 -7.18 -11.28
CA ASP A 13 -0.67 -6.80 -12.05
C ASP A 13 0.38 -6.10 -11.16
N LEU A 14 -0.03 -5.24 -10.22
CA LEU A 14 0.87 -4.59 -9.24
C LEU A 14 1.53 -5.62 -8.33
N GLN A 15 0.77 -6.59 -7.79
CA GLN A 15 1.36 -7.64 -6.93
C GLN A 15 2.37 -8.51 -7.67
N LEU A 16 2.15 -8.78 -8.96
CA LEU A 16 3.08 -9.52 -9.82
C LEU A 16 4.25 -8.65 -10.34
N GLY A 17 4.29 -7.37 -9.99
CA GLY A 17 5.31 -6.43 -10.45
C GLY A 17 5.18 -6.08 -11.95
N ASP A 18 4.02 -6.27 -12.56
CA ASP A 18 3.75 -5.86 -13.94
C ASP A 18 3.25 -4.40 -13.97
N TYR A 19 4.17 -3.48 -13.61
CA TYR A 19 3.84 -2.06 -13.41
C TYR A 19 3.42 -1.37 -14.70
N GLU A 20 3.98 -1.77 -15.85
CA GLU A 20 3.55 -1.25 -17.15
C GLU A 20 2.09 -1.61 -17.42
N LYS A 21 1.73 -2.86 -17.20
CA LYS A 21 0.36 -3.32 -17.40
C LYS A 21 -0.60 -2.71 -16.37
N ALA A 22 -0.15 -2.53 -15.13
CA ALA A 22 -0.91 -1.83 -14.10
C ALA A 22 -1.20 -0.37 -14.48
N ARG A 23 -0.26 0.33 -15.15
CA ARG A 23 -0.45 1.69 -15.68
C ARG A 23 -1.48 1.73 -16.81
N LEU A 24 -1.46 0.73 -17.71
CA LEU A 24 -2.44 0.66 -18.80
C LEU A 24 -3.90 0.56 -18.29
N TRP A 25 -4.13 0.04 -17.08
CA TRP A 25 -5.47 0.08 -16.48
C TRP A 25 -5.90 1.53 -16.19
N ILE A 26 -5.01 2.37 -15.69
CA ILE A 26 -5.29 3.78 -15.41
C ILE A 26 -5.64 4.49 -16.71
N GLU A 27 -4.76 4.40 -17.72
CA GLU A 27 -4.94 5.04 -19.04
C GLU A 27 -6.27 4.66 -19.68
N ARG A 28 -6.59 3.36 -19.70
CA ARG A 28 -7.85 2.85 -20.26
C ARG A 28 -9.08 3.37 -19.53
N ILE A 29 -9.02 3.48 -18.19
CA ILE A 29 -10.16 3.98 -17.41
C ILE A 29 -10.30 5.50 -17.56
N GLU A 30 -9.21 6.24 -17.71
CA GLU A 30 -9.22 7.67 -18.03
C GLU A 30 -9.86 7.94 -19.39
N GLU A 31 -9.44 7.23 -20.43
CA GLU A 31 -10.07 7.32 -21.76
C GLU A 31 -11.58 7.07 -21.69
N MET A 32 -11.99 6.02 -20.99
CA MET A 32 -13.41 5.70 -20.80
C MET A 32 -14.18 6.79 -20.04
N SER A 33 -13.50 7.55 -19.16
CA SER A 33 -14.12 8.64 -18.41
C SER A 33 -14.34 9.91 -19.24
N GLN A 34 -13.59 10.08 -20.34
CA GLN A 34 -13.57 11.29 -21.17
C GLN A 34 -14.45 11.19 -22.42
N GLU A 35 -14.59 10.00 -23.00
CA GLU A 35 -15.18 9.81 -24.36
C GLU A 35 -16.64 9.35 -24.40
N GLY A 36 -17.42 9.45 -23.32
CA GLY A 36 -18.78 8.90 -23.34
C GLY A 36 -18.81 7.38 -23.56
N GLY A 37 -17.79 6.74 -23.12
CA GLY A 37 -17.48 5.36 -22.83
C GLY A 37 -18.12 4.26 -23.66
N PHE A 38 -17.47 3.85 -24.72
CA PHE A 38 -17.73 2.57 -25.34
C PHE A 38 -16.91 1.46 -24.67
N LEU A 39 -17.56 0.64 -23.85
CA LEU A 39 -17.08 -0.72 -23.62
C LEU A 39 -17.48 -1.58 -24.80
N GLU A 40 -16.53 -2.21 -25.48
CA GLU A 40 -16.80 -3.37 -26.32
C GLU A 40 -17.51 -4.43 -25.46
N GLY A 41 -18.82 -4.57 -25.65
CA GLY A 41 -19.65 -5.47 -24.84
C GLY A 41 -21.01 -4.93 -24.41
N GLY A 42 -21.37 -3.71 -24.82
CA GLY A 42 -22.80 -3.32 -24.93
C GLY A 42 -23.51 -2.87 -23.66
N ALA A 43 -22.86 -2.44 -22.62
CA ALA A 43 -23.54 -1.78 -21.50
C ALA A 43 -23.49 -0.25 -21.67
N ARG A 44 -24.40 0.29 -22.49
CA ARG A 44 -24.74 1.71 -22.50
C ARG A 44 -25.39 2.07 -21.16
N GLY A 45 -24.81 2.96 -20.37
CA GLY A 45 -25.48 3.57 -19.24
C GLY A 45 -24.64 4.71 -18.65
N GLN A 46 -25.28 5.83 -18.40
CA GLN A 46 -24.73 7.00 -17.69
C GLN A 46 -24.00 6.66 -16.37
N GLY A 47 -24.21 5.44 -15.84
CA GLY A 47 -23.50 4.94 -14.66
C GLY A 47 -22.07 4.40 -14.94
N GLY A 48 -21.69 4.13 -16.19
CA GLY A 48 -20.37 3.61 -16.55
C GLY A 48 -19.28 4.67 -16.48
N GLU A 49 -19.54 5.84 -17.04
CA GLU A 49 -18.63 7.00 -17.05
C GLU A 49 -18.38 7.52 -15.62
N ALA A 50 -19.45 7.69 -14.84
CA ALA A 50 -19.34 8.12 -13.47
C ALA A 50 -18.51 7.14 -12.62
N ARG A 51 -18.68 5.83 -12.81
CA ARG A 51 -17.90 4.81 -12.13
C ARG A 51 -16.45 4.82 -12.57
N ALA A 52 -16.17 4.96 -13.86
CA ALA A 52 -14.81 5.10 -14.38
C ALA A 52 -14.13 6.32 -13.74
N ARG A 53 -14.79 7.48 -13.81
CA ARG A 53 -14.28 8.73 -13.21
C ARG A 53 -13.99 8.60 -11.72
N ASN A 54 -14.85 7.96 -10.96
CA ASN A 54 -14.67 7.74 -9.53
C ASN A 54 -13.61 6.67 -9.20
N SER A 55 -13.23 5.82 -10.17
CA SER A 55 -12.20 4.79 -9.96
C SER A 55 -10.78 5.30 -10.23
N VAL A 56 -10.61 6.30 -11.09
CA VAL A 56 -9.27 6.81 -11.48
C VAL A 56 -8.44 7.25 -10.27
N PRO A 57 -8.97 8.04 -9.31
CA PRO A 57 -8.19 8.44 -8.13
C PRO A 57 -7.67 7.25 -7.33
N LEU A 58 -8.49 6.24 -7.10
CA LEU A 58 -8.09 5.01 -6.40
C LEU A 58 -6.97 4.27 -7.15
N LEU A 59 -7.11 4.09 -8.47
CA LEU A 59 -6.12 3.37 -9.27
C LEU A 59 -4.77 4.10 -9.31
N LYS A 60 -4.78 5.42 -9.41
CA LYS A 60 -3.57 6.26 -9.35
C LYS A 60 -2.90 6.21 -7.98
N ALA A 61 -3.67 6.42 -6.92
CA ALA A 61 -3.17 6.38 -5.55
C ALA A 61 -2.53 5.01 -5.23
N ARG A 62 -3.21 3.92 -5.61
CA ARG A 62 -2.66 2.57 -5.44
C ARG A 62 -1.38 2.37 -6.26
N TYR A 63 -1.34 2.82 -7.50
CA TYR A 63 -0.15 2.71 -8.33
C TYR A 63 1.06 3.36 -7.65
N ILE A 64 0.93 4.59 -7.16
CA ILE A 64 1.98 5.29 -6.42
C ILE A 64 2.46 4.46 -5.23
N VAL A 65 1.53 3.94 -4.41
CA VAL A 65 1.87 3.21 -3.18
C VAL A 65 2.52 1.85 -3.47
N GLU A 66 2.01 1.11 -4.45
CA GLU A 66 2.50 -0.25 -4.75
C GLU A 66 3.82 -0.24 -5.54
N THR A 67 4.04 0.76 -6.39
CA THR A 67 5.29 0.90 -7.16
C THR A 67 6.38 1.62 -6.40
N GLU A 68 6.02 2.41 -5.36
CA GLU A 68 6.90 3.36 -4.68
C GLU A 68 7.46 4.45 -5.64
N GLU A 69 6.76 4.68 -6.76
CA GLU A 69 7.01 5.85 -7.59
C GLU A 69 6.43 7.09 -6.90
N TRP A 70 7.10 7.50 -5.79
CA TRP A 70 6.57 8.50 -4.88
C TRP A 70 6.27 9.83 -5.58
N MET A 71 5.02 10.27 -5.45
CA MET A 71 4.52 11.52 -6.01
C MET A 71 3.59 12.20 -5.01
N VAL A 72 3.99 13.39 -4.56
CA VAL A 72 3.15 14.23 -3.70
C VAL A 72 2.09 14.88 -4.57
N LEU A 73 0.82 14.49 -4.37
CA LEU A 73 -0.31 15.07 -5.06
C LEU A 73 -0.80 16.33 -4.31
N PRO A 74 -1.43 17.30 -4.98
CA PRO A 74 -2.04 18.45 -4.30
C PRO A 74 -3.13 18.00 -3.32
N VAL A 75 -3.11 18.53 -2.11
CA VAL A 75 -4.18 18.34 -1.12
C VAL A 75 -5.25 19.39 -1.34
N THR A 76 -6.47 18.96 -1.69
CA THR A 76 -7.63 19.81 -1.94
C THR A 76 -8.88 19.22 -1.31
N GLU A 77 -9.97 19.97 -1.25
CA GLU A 77 -11.28 19.46 -0.79
C GLU A 77 -11.79 18.30 -1.67
N GLU A 78 -11.40 18.28 -2.95
CA GLU A 78 -11.80 17.25 -3.92
C GLU A 78 -10.93 15.98 -3.85
N SER A 79 -9.78 16.03 -3.17
CA SER A 79 -8.90 14.87 -3.04
C SER A 79 -9.62 13.71 -2.36
N SER A 80 -9.57 12.52 -2.94
CA SER A 80 -10.11 11.31 -2.30
C SER A 80 -9.23 10.87 -1.12
N ASN A 81 -9.78 10.10 -0.18
CA ASN A 81 -9.01 9.60 0.96
C ASN A 81 -7.82 8.71 0.54
N ASN A 82 -7.94 7.99 -0.58
CA ASN A 82 -6.82 7.22 -1.11
C ASN A 82 -5.71 8.12 -1.68
N GLU A 83 -6.07 9.24 -2.34
CA GLU A 83 -5.08 10.23 -2.79
C GLU A 83 -4.40 10.91 -1.61
N LEU A 84 -5.14 11.25 -0.56
CA LEU A 84 -4.57 11.80 0.67
C LEU A 84 -3.59 10.82 1.34
N LEU A 85 -3.94 9.53 1.42
CA LEU A 85 -3.04 8.50 1.95
C LEU A 85 -1.79 8.34 1.08
N ALA A 86 -1.94 8.26 -0.24
CA ALA A 86 -0.79 8.16 -1.17
C ALA A 86 0.11 9.39 -1.10
N THR A 87 -0.48 10.59 -0.97
CA THR A 87 0.24 11.85 -0.77
C THR A 87 1.02 11.83 0.54
N ALA A 88 0.39 11.40 1.64
CA ALA A 88 1.06 11.32 2.95
C ALA A 88 2.25 10.34 2.93
N LEU A 89 2.09 9.16 2.34
CA LEU A 89 3.17 8.19 2.17
C LEU A 89 4.31 8.77 1.31
N SER A 90 3.97 9.41 0.18
CA SER A 90 4.94 10.06 -0.69
C SER A 90 5.66 11.21 0.02
N ALA A 91 4.93 12.03 0.77
CA ALA A 91 5.46 13.15 1.53
C ALA A 91 6.40 12.71 2.67
N ALA A 92 6.03 11.66 3.38
CA ALA A 92 6.89 11.06 4.41
C ALA A 92 8.22 10.57 3.81
N HIS A 93 8.15 9.91 2.64
CA HIS A 93 9.31 9.36 1.97
C HIS A 93 10.21 10.43 1.32
N THR A 94 9.63 11.49 0.76
CA THR A 94 10.36 12.59 0.12
C THR A 94 10.76 13.71 1.08
N GLY A 95 10.29 13.67 2.33
CA GLY A 95 10.57 14.69 3.35
C GLY A 95 9.70 15.94 3.25
N ASP A 96 8.61 15.92 2.48
CA ASP A 96 7.67 17.06 2.39
C ASP A 96 6.74 17.12 3.62
N GLN A 97 7.26 17.69 4.67
CA GLN A 97 6.55 17.82 5.95
C GLN A 97 5.26 18.65 5.87
N GLN A 98 5.15 19.57 4.90
CA GLN A 98 3.93 20.37 4.75
C GLN A 98 2.82 19.53 4.14
N ALA A 99 3.09 18.85 3.03
CA ALA A 99 2.11 17.98 2.38
C ALA A 99 1.65 16.83 3.32
N LEU A 100 2.57 16.28 4.13
CA LEU A 100 2.23 15.27 5.13
C LEU A 100 1.22 15.79 6.16
N ARG A 101 1.46 17.00 6.71
CA ARG A 101 0.52 17.65 7.66
C ARG A 101 -0.82 18.00 7.03
N ASP A 102 -0.82 18.48 5.79
CA ASP A 102 -2.05 18.85 5.10
C ASP A 102 -2.93 17.61 4.82
N ALA A 103 -2.32 16.51 4.40
CA ALA A 103 -3.00 15.23 4.21
C ALA A 103 -3.52 14.65 5.53
N GLU A 104 -2.73 14.72 6.62
CA GLU A 104 -3.15 14.30 7.97
C GLU A 104 -4.36 15.10 8.43
N THR A 105 -4.31 16.41 8.35
CA THR A 105 -5.40 17.31 8.76
C THR A 105 -6.68 16.95 8.00
N SER A 106 -6.61 16.83 6.67
CA SER A 106 -7.76 16.50 5.83
C SER A 106 -8.39 15.16 6.19
N LEU A 107 -7.58 14.11 6.38
CA LEU A 107 -8.08 12.79 6.77
C LEU A 107 -8.67 12.80 8.19
N ARG A 108 -8.05 13.51 9.11
CA ARG A 108 -8.50 13.62 10.50
C ARG A 108 -9.85 14.33 10.60
N GLU A 109 -10.06 15.41 9.84
CA GLU A 109 -11.34 16.11 9.77
C GLU A 109 -12.45 15.21 9.22
N ARG A 110 -12.17 14.43 8.18
CA ARG A 110 -13.13 13.52 7.56
C ARG A 110 -13.43 12.28 8.41
N SER A 111 -12.50 11.83 9.22
CA SER A 111 -12.64 10.60 10.01
C SER A 111 -13.81 10.61 10.98
N SER A 112 -14.27 11.79 11.40
CA SER A 112 -15.43 11.94 12.27
C SER A 112 -16.78 11.69 11.58
N GLY A 113 -16.83 11.63 10.24
CA GLY A 113 -18.07 11.54 9.46
C GLY A 113 -18.09 10.45 8.37
N GLU A 114 -16.96 9.88 7.98
CA GLU A 114 -16.82 9.03 6.79
C GLU A 114 -16.53 7.54 7.05
N GLY A 115 -16.80 7.04 8.23
CA GLY A 115 -16.70 5.62 8.53
C GLY A 115 -15.29 5.12 8.84
N GLU A 116 -15.20 3.82 9.21
CA GLU A 116 -14.01 3.17 9.79
C GLU A 116 -12.77 3.23 8.89
N GLY A 117 -12.93 3.05 7.58
CA GLY A 117 -11.81 3.08 6.63
C GLY A 117 -11.07 4.42 6.61
N THR A 118 -11.79 5.54 6.73
CA THR A 118 -11.20 6.88 6.81
C THR A 118 -10.48 7.08 8.15
N GLY A 119 -11.04 6.57 9.24
CA GLY A 119 -10.40 6.57 10.55
C GLY A 119 -9.08 5.79 10.56
N ILE A 120 -9.04 4.64 9.92
CA ILE A 120 -7.81 3.86 9.76
C ILE A 120 -6.75 4.69 9.01
N MET A 121 -7.08 5.24 7.84
CA MET A 121 -6.14 6.04 7.05
C MET A 121 -5.65 7.29 7.81
N ALA A 122 -6.52 7.93 8.58
CA ALA A 122 -6.13 9.06 9.44
C ALA A 122 -5.10 8.64 10.50
N ASN A 123 -5.29 7.47 11.12
CA ASN A 123 -4.34 6.94 12.09
C ASN A 123 -3.01 6.53 11.45
N GLU A 124 -3.03 5.90 10.27
CA GLU A 124 -1.83 5.59 9.48
C GLU A 124 -1.00 6.84 9.19
N VAL A 125 -1.65 7.93 8.74
CA VAL A 125 -0.95 9.17 8.41
C VAL A 125 -0.44 9.90 9.66
N SER A 126 -1.21 9.90 10.76
CA SER A 126 -0.72 10.44 12.04
C SER A 126 0.47 9.65 12.57
N ALA A 127 0.47 8.32 12.41
CA ALA A 127 1.61 7.50 12.79
C ALA A 127 2.88 7.86 11.99
N LEU A 128 2.77 8.03 10.67
CA LEU A 128 3.87 8.49 9.82
C LEU A 128 4.41 9.85 10.26
N LEU A 129 3.52 10.80 10.52
CA LEU A 129 3.90 12.14 10.96
C LEU A 129 4.68 12.09 12.28
N HIS A 130 4.20 11.34 13.27
CA HIS A 130 4.85 11.22 14.57
C HIS A 130 6.15 10.40 14.52
N ALA A 131 6.20 9.35 13.71
CA ALA A 131 7.46 8.60 13.49
C ALA A 131 8.54 9.49 12.89
N GLY A 132 8.19 10.29 11.87
CA GLY A 132 9.12 11.28 11.28
C GLY A 132 9.59 12.38 12.23
N MET A 133 8.84 12.65 13.32
CA MET A 133 9.24 13.55 14.40
C MET A 133 10.04 12.86 15.52
N GLY A 134 10.27 11.56 15.44
CA GLY A 134 10.91 10.77 16.49
C GLY A 134 10.02 10.46 17.71
N HIS A 135 8.73 10.65 17.60
CA HIS A 135 7.75 10.37 18.64
C HIS A 135 7.25 8.92 18.56
N ALA A 136 8.13 7.95 18.76
CA ALA A 136 7.88 6.52 18.57
C ALA A 136 6.62 6.00 19.28
N ASP A 137 6.47 6.28 20.59
CA ASP A 137 5.31 5.82 21.38
C ASP A 137 3.98 6.36 20.84
N VAL A 138 4.00 7.59 20.29
CA VAL A 138 2.79 8.19 19.71
C VAL A 138 2.46 7.56 18.39
N ALA A 139 3.46 7.30 17.54
CA ALA A 139 3.30 6.62 16.27
C ALA A 139 2.72 5.21 16.47
N LYS A 140 3.31 4.44 17.40
CA LYS A 140 2.83 3.09 17.76
C LYS A 140 1.38 3.13 18.24
N ARG A 141 1.00 4.07 19.09
CA ARG A 141 -0.39 4.20 19.57
C ARG A 141 -1.39 4.41 18.43
N PHE A 142 -1.07 5.28 17.46
CA PHE A 142 -1.95 5.48 16.30
C PHE A 142 -2.06 4.20 15.43
N MET A 143 -0.96 3.47 15.28
CA MET A 143 -1.01 2.19 14.58
C MET A 143 -1.79 1.12 15.35
N ASP A 144 -1.71 1.09 16.68
CA ASP A 144 -2.50 0.16 17.51
C ASP A 144 -4.00 0.46 17.39
N GLU A 145 -4.41 1.73 17.37
CA GLU A 145 -5.80 2.13 17.13
C GLU A 145 -6.27 1.71 15.71
N ALA A 146 -5.41 1.84 14.70
CA ALA A 146 -5.71 1.36 13.35
C ALA A 146 -5.83 -0.17 13.30
N VAL A 147 -4.97 -0.89 14.01
CA VAL A 147 -5.02 -2.35 14.16
C VAL A 147 -6.30 -2.79 14.83
N GLU A 148 -6.70 -2.18 15.96
CA GLU A 148 -7.96 -2.50 16.63
C GLU A 148 -9.16 -2.40 15.68
N THR A 149 -9.19 -1.33 14.88
CA THR A 149 -10.27 -1.13 13.91
C THR A 149 -10.24 -2.17 12.79
N ILE A 150 -9.06 -2.44 12.18
CA ILE A 150 -8.96 -3.37 11.05
C ILE A 150 -9.20 -4.83 11.48
N GLU A 151 -8.91 -5.19 12.72
CA GLU A 151 -9.19 -6.54 13.24
C GLU A 151 -10.68 -6.81 13.44
N ALA A 152 -11.47 -5.78 13.72
CA ALA A 152 -12.93 -5.90 13.74
C ALA A 152 -13.51 -6.11 12.33
N MET A 153 -12.75 -5.83 11.27
CA MET A 153 -13.17 -5.98 9.88
C MET A 153 -12.72 -7.31 9.30
N ALA A 154 -13.54 -7.90 8.43
CA ALA A 154 -13.14 -9.09 7.69
C ALA A 154 -11.96 -8.78 6.75
N PRO A 155 -11.01 -9.72 6.54
CA PRO A 155 -9.95 -9.55 5.55
C PRO A 155 -10.50 -9.19 4.16
N PRO A 156 -9.79 -8.37 3.37
CA PRO A 156 -10.25 -8.00 2.04
C PRO A 156 -10.34 -9.23 1.13
N ARG A 157 -11.41 -9.31 0.33
CA ARG A 157 -11.63 -10.40 -0.64
C ARG A 157 -11.05 -10.09 -2.03
N GLY A 158 -10.15 -9.13 -2.12
CA GLY A 158 -9.58 -8.65 -3.39
C GLY A 158 -8.43 -7.72 -3.12
N SER A 159 -8.48 -6.51 -3.71
CA SER A 159 -7.47 -5.48 -3.47
C SER A 159 -7.41 -5.03 -2.00
N ALA A 160 -6.25 -4.56 -1.59
CA ALA A 160 -6.05 -3.99 -0.26
C ALA A 160 -6.98 -2.79 -0.01
N SER A 161 -7.54 -2.73 1.18
CA SER A 161 -8.36 -1.61 1.67
C SER A 161 -8.12 -1.44 3.17
N PRO A 162 -7.48 -0.34 3.61
CA PRO A 162 -6.90 0.74 2.78
C PRO A 162 -5.85 0.23 1.77
N ILE A 163 -5.49 1.09 0.79
CA ILE A 163 -4.53 0.74 -0.28
C ILE A 163 -3.13 0.40 0.26
N LYS A 164 -2.75 0.94 1.41
CA LYS A 164 -1.62 0.50 2.23
C LYS A 164 -2.18 -0.34 3.38
N PRO A 165 -1.87 -1.63 3.49
CA PRO A 165 -2.36 -2.45 4.59
C PRO A 165 -1.78 -2.02 5.94
N VAL A 166 -2.64 -1.91 6.95
CA VAL A 166 -2.28 -1.42 8.30
C VAL A 166 -1.08 -2.16 8.88
N TYR A 167 -1.10 -3.49 8.86
CA TYR A 167 -0.01 -4.29 9.40
C TYR A 167 1.29 -4.15 8.63
N GLU A 168 1.22 -3.96 7.30
CA GLU A 168 2.39 -3.72 6.46
C GLU A 168 3.04 -2.38 6.81
N LEU A 169 2.24 -1.31 6.89
CA LEU A 169 2.74 0.02 7.27
C LEU A 169 3.28 0.02 8.69
N TYR A 170 2.62 -0.67 9.63
CA TYR A 170 3.12 -0.77 10.99
C TYR A 170 4.49 -1.45 11.05
N GLY A 171 4.65 -2.56 10.32
CA GLY A 171 5.95 -3.23 10.24
C GLY A 171 7.04 -2.34 9.65
N GLU A 172 6.72 -1.54 8.63
CA GLU A 172 7.66 -0.57 8.04
C GLU A 172 8.06 0.52 9.05
N ILE A 173 7.10 1.11 9.74
CA ILE A 173 7.37 2.12 10.79
C ILE A 173 8.24 1.52 11.90
N LEU A 174 7.98 0.29 12.33
CA LEU A 174 8.78 -0.37 13.36
C LEU A 174 10.22 -0.64 12.90
N LEU A 175 10.44 -1.00 11.64
CA LEU A 175 11.79 -1.12 11.07
C LEU A 175 12.53 0.22 11.09
N ASP A 176 11.85 1.30 10.71
CA ASP A 176 12.43 2.66 10.74
C ASP A 176 12.75 3.13 12.17
N LEU A 177 11.97 2.68 13.16
CA LEU A 177 12.21 2.94 14.57
C LEU A 177 13.30 2.03 15.18
N GLY A 178 13.78 1.03 14.44
CA GLY A 178 14.80 0.08 14.92
C GLY A 178 14.23 -1.01 15.83
N GLU A 179 12.99 -1.36 15.68
CA GLU A 179 12.25 -2.39 16.44
C GLU A 179 11.92 -3.61 15.56
N PRO A 180 12.93 -4.34 15.04
CA PRO A 180 12.71 -5.39 14.05
C PRO A 180 11.97 -6.62 14.60
N GLU A 181 12.07 -6.92 15.91
CA GLU A 181 11.35 -8.03 16.53
C GLU A 181 9.83 -7.83 16.43
N GLU A 182 9.35 -6.62 16.78
CA GLU A 182 7.93 -6.29 16.65
C GLU A 182 7.52 -6.19 15.18
N ALA A 183 8.40 -5.71 14.29
CA ALA A 183 8.14 -5.64 12.86
C ALA A 183 7.88 -7.01 12.24
N VAL A 184 8.62 -8.08 12.65
CA VAL A 184 8.37 -9.45 12.22
C VAL A 184 6.92 -9.84 12.48
N GLU A 185 6.41 -9.60 13.72
CA GLU A 185 5.03 -9.94 14.09
C GLU A 185 4.00 -9.22 13.20
N LYS A 186 4.24 -7.94 12.89
CA LYS A 186 3.32 -7.15 12.07
C LYS A 186 3.31 -7.63 10.61
N PHE A 187 4.46 -7.95 10.03
CA PHE A 187 4.50 -8.50 8.67
C PHE A 187 3.88 -9.91 8.59
N GLU A 188 4.06 -10.75 9.59
CA GLU A 188 3.37 -12.05 9.66
C GLU A 188 1.86 -11.86 9.66
N LYS A 189 1.33 -10.92 10.49
CA LYS A 189 -0.08 -10.56 10.50
C LYS A 189 -0.58 -10.01 9.17
N SER A 190 0.23 -9.21 8.49
CA SER A 190 -0.08 -8.73 7.16
C SER A 190 -0.26 -9.90 6.17
N LEU A 191 0.65 -10.87 6.21
CA LEU A 191 0.63 -12.05 5.34
C LEU A 191 -0.49 -13.05 5.69
N GLU A 192 -0.91 -13.14 6.96
CA GLU A 192 -2.12 -13.90 7.35
C GLU A 192 -3.38 -13.32 6.68
N ARG A 193 -3.52 -11.99 6.62
CA ARG A 193 -4.67 -11.30 6.03
C ARG A 193 -4.59 -11.21 4.51
N MET A 194 -3.39 -11.09 3.95
CA MET A 194 -3.12 -10.93 2.52
C MET A 194 -1.94 -11.81 2.10
N PRO A 195 -2.16 -13.11 1.87
CA PRO A 195 -1.09 -14.06 1.56
C PRO A 195 -0.31 -13.68 0.30
N ASN A 196 1.00 -13.91 0.35
CA ASN A 196 1.94 -13.64 -0.74
C ASN A 196 2.05 -12.16 -1.18
N ARG A 197 1.65 -11.22 -0.34
CA ARG A 197 1.83 -9.80 -0.63
C ARG A 197 3.33 -9.45 -0.69
N PRO A 198 3.88 -9.01 -1.86
CA PRO A 198 5.33 -8.88 -2.06
C PRO A 198 5.98 -7.89 -1.09
N ARG A 199 5.32 -6.75 -0.82
CA ARG A 199 5.85 -5.74 0.09
C ARG A 199 5.94 -6.27 1.52
N SER A 200 4.95 -7.02 1.97
CA SER A 200 4.99 -7.68 3.28
C SER A 200 6.03 -8.79 3.35
N LEU A 201 6.24 -9.55 2.26
CA LEU A 201 7.32 -10.55 2.18
C LEU A 201 8.69 -9.89 2.24
N LEU A 202 8.89 -8.78 1.54
CA LEU A 202 10.13 -8.00 1.59
C LEU A 202 10.40 -7.48 3.01
N GLY A 203 9.38 -6.89 3.64
CA GLY A 203 9.47 -6.38 5.01
C GLY A 203 9.78 -7.49 6.02
N LEU A 204 9.11 -8.64 5.91
CA LEU A 204 9.37 -9.81 6.76
C LEU A 204 10.80 -10.32 6.59
N GLY A 205 11.29 -10.40 5.34
CA GLY A 205 12.66 -10.80 5.05
C GLY A 205 13.69 -9.87 5.72
N ARG A 206 13.48 -8.56 5.60
CA ARG A 206 14.34 -7.53 6.23
C ARG A 206 14.32 -7.63 7.74
N ALA A 207 13.14 -7.63 8.35
CA ALA A 207 12.98 -7.70 9.79
C ALA A 207 13.60 -8.98 10.36
N SER A 208 13.33 -10.14 9.75
CA SER A 208 13.89 -11.43 10.18
C SER A 208 15.42 -11.49 10.04
N ALA A 209 15.98 -10.90 8.99
CA ALA A 209 17.42 -10.80 8.82
C ALA A 209 18.06 -9.92 9.92
N MET A 210 17.41 -8.82 10.30
CA MET A 210 17.89 -7.92 11.37
C MET A 210 17.88 -8.59 12.75
N VAL A 211 16.88 -9.40 13.07
CA VAL A 211 16.83 -10.17 14.32
C VAL A 211 17.69 -11.42 14.31
N GLY A 212 18.26 -11.77 13.16
CA GLY A 212 19.10 -12.97 12.99
C GLY A 212 18.34 -14.28 12.78
N ASP A 213 17.04 -14.24 12.54
CA ASP A 213 16.23 -15.40 12.16
C ASP A 213 16.44 -15.71 10.67
N ARG A 214 17.53 -16.47 10.41
CA ARG A 214 17.97 -16.78 9.05
C ARG A 214 16.95 -17.61 8.28
N ASP A 215 16.30 -18.55 8.94
CA ASP A 215 15.38 -19.49 8.30
C ASP A 215 14.14 -18.72 7.82
N LYS A 216 13.56 -17.89 8.67
CA LYS A 216 12.42 -17.06 8.33
C LYS A 216 12.76 -16.03 7.25
N ALA A 217 13.91 -15.38 7.34
CA ALA A 217 14.37 -14.44 6.32
C ALA A 217 14.51 -15.14 4.95
N LEU A 218 15.15 -16.33 4.93
CA LEU A 218 15.32 -17.12 3.71
C LEU A 218 13.96 -17.54 3.10
N GLU A 219 13.01 -17.97 3.94
CA GLU A 219 11.67 -18.33 3.50
C GLU A 219 10.95 -17.12 2.89
N ALA A 220 10.94 -15.98 3.58
CA ALA A 220 10.29 -14.75 3.12
C ALA A 220 10.87 -14.27 1.78
N TYR A 221 12.19 -14.18 1.66
CA TYR A 221 12.86 -13.78 0.43
C TYR A 221 12.66 -14.79 -0.71
N THR A 222 12.65 -16.08 -0.42
CA THR A 222 12.37 -17.11 -1.43
C THR A 222 10.93 -16.99 -1.95
N ASN A 223 9.97 -16.73 -1.09
CA ASN A 223 8.58 -16.51 -1.50
C ASN A 223 8.45 -15.22 -2.32
N LEU A 224 9.12 -14.13 -1.93
CA LEU A 224 9.17 -12.89 -2.70
C LEU A 224 9.70 -13.11 -4.13
N THR A 225 10.83 -13.83 -4.27
CA THR A 225 11.42 -14.08 -5.60
C THR A 225 10.53 -14.94 -6.50
N ARG A 226 9.67 -15.76 -5.94
CA ARG A 226 8.65 -16.50 -6.71
C ARG A 226 7.54 -15.58 -7.21
N VAL A 227 7.07 -14.67 -6.38
CA VAL A 227 6.01 -13.70 -6.76
C VAL A 227 6.54 -12.71 -7.81
N TRP A 228 7.77 -12.22 -7.63
CA TRP A 228 8.42 -11.28 -8.56
C TRP A 228 9.34 -11.96 -9.57
N ALA A 229 9.05 -13.20 -9.95
CA ALA A 229 9.85 -13.91 -10.95
C ALA A 229 9.96 -13.13 -12.26
N GLY A 230 11.20 -12.90 -12.75
CA GLY A 230 11.48 -12.11 -13.95
C GLY A 230 11.47 -10.59 -13.71
N ARG A 231 11.48 -10.13 -12.46
CA ARG A 231 11.57 -8.70 -12.09
C ARG A 231 12.98 -8.34 -11.61
N ASP A 232 14.00 -8.78 -12.32
CA ASP A 232 15.42 -8.65 -11.95
C ASP A 232 15.89 -7.19 -11.77
N SER A 233 15.13 -6.22 -12.29
CA SER A 233 15.41 -4.79 -12.12
C SER A 233 14.96 -4.24 -10.76
N PHE A 234 14.05 -4.90 -10.04
CA PHE A 234 13.53 -4.42 -8.76
C PHE A 234 14.58 -4.55 -7.67
N ASP A 235 14.76 -3.49 -6.89
CA ASP A 235 15.78 -3.49 -5.84
C ASP A 235 15.44 -4.50 -4.73
N GLY A 236 14.17 -4.63 -4.35
CA GLY A 236 13.74 -5.66 -3.42
C GLY A 236 13.97 -7.09 -3.92
N TYR A 237 13.85 -7.34 -5.24
CA TYR A 237 14.20 -8.63 -5.84
C TYR A 237 15.70 -8.91 -5.78
N LYS A 238 16.52 -7.91 -6.13
CA LYS A 238 18.00 -8.01 -6.06
C LYS A 238 18.47 -8.26 -4.62
N GLU A 239 17.86 -7.54 -3.66
CA GLU A 239 18.13 -7.73 -2.23
C GLU A 239 17.83 -9.17 -1.81
N ALA A 240 16.66 -9.67 -2.14
CA ALA A 240 16.24 -11.05 -1.83
C ALA A 240 17.19 -12.09 -2.43
N MET A 241 17.54 -11.95 -3.71
CA MET A 241 18.48 -12.85 -4.39
C MET A 241 19.87 -12.81 -3.76
N SER A 242 20.35 -11.61 -3.39
CA SER A 242 21.65 -11.44 -2.72
C SER A 242 21.67 -12.16 -1.36
N TYR A 243 20.60 -12.03 -0.57
CA TYR A 243 20.49 -12.71 0.72
C TYR A 243 20.49 -14.23 0.56
N ILE A 244 19.67 -14.76 -0.36
CA ILE A 244 19.58 -16.19 -0.65
C ILE A 244 20.95 -16.75 -1.02
N HIS A 245 21.65 -16.14 -2.00
CA HIS A 245 22.98 -16.59 -2.43
C HIS A 245 24.03 -16.52 -1.31
N SER A 246 23.97 -15.51 -0.44
CA SER A 246 24.90 -15.39 0.69
C SER A 246 24.68 -16.48 1.74
N THR A 247 23.44 -16.96 1.88
CA THR A 247 23.07 -17.99 2.85
C THR A 247 23.43 -19.38 2.37
N GLU A 248 23.38 -19.64 1.05
CA GLU A 248 23.76 -20.93 0.44
C GLU A 248 25.28 -21.19 0.45
N ASN A 249 26.10 -20.13 0.56
CA ASN A 249 27.56 -20.21 0.52
C ASN A 249 28.22 -20.23 1.92
N ASN A 250 27.43 -20.20 2.99
CA ASN A 250 27.89 -20.26 4.39
C ASN A 250 27.37 -21.51 5.11
#